data_63d4bbb9a6e9c6633d0d421d249f1fcd
#
_entry.id   63d4bbb9a6e9c6633d0d421d249f1fcd
#
_cell.length_a   1.000
_cell.length_b   1.000
_cell.length_c   1.000
_cell.angle_alpha   90.00
_cell.angle_beta   90.00
_cell.angle_gamma   90.00
#
_symmetry.space_group_name_H-M   'P 1'
#
loop_
_entity.id
_entity.type
_entity.pdbx_description
1 polymer ?
#
loop_
_entity_poly.entity_id
_entity_poly.type
_entity_poly.pdbx_seq_one_letter_code
_entity_poly.pdbx_strand_id
1 'polypeptide(L)'
;MSDQVTQLNARARGWLRHLWDKATTPDDWSSSGEPHPWWDRDSSAPMCAFPRFDLGESSYALPLMCEVTPAWREVYARIAREFCERHMTFWAAIDALVLIGDDPNVDRYPPEWQIYMPERLRGAYAPPGWIGNGDERWGLNPDPIAADGNVFFRGFFNLLLSVYAYVSGDQRYHEPFEISGYMDRRFTWTQPELARFISDQLADRPEGPHCENTKIWPFCVSATGLGLRAYDAVNGTRLQSPFDAWTEFAQQHYMGRDRRGDLEWFAFYYDPIEREATTFPDHVTALAPLVTLPYLYPQRPDWGQWLYEQSVRKLGWSNPKARINEFLPDPRAISIALLMAHELGDDVTEKRLRDYVEERCEPRFFGDENDRFGFFFGWGEQYPRGQQSALLMLPEVGGRGAWARWSGDANLTKFDAPTVEDVDYPSIGLSVARNDINRGELLVHTYAATPSHAGRATNLRVVQLPDVDGVRITCDGEEFTAWRPAGTNAIELDLTIGDHTVVVRTGYHGRGSEVAREHATSTPTVVSGSPVAPSPAAIAAAASCRCC
;
A
#
# COMPACT_ATOMS: atom_id res chain seq x y z
N MET A 1 -13.54 12.09 -17.52
CA MET A 1 -13.70 12.67 -16.17
C MET A 1 -13.41 11.52 -15.23
N SER A 2 -12.36 11.60 -14.38
CA SER A 2 -12.06 10.54 -13.42
C SER A 2 -13.21 10.43 -12.43
N ASP A 3 -13.78 9.23 -12.25
CA ASP A 3 -14.74 8.94 -11.18
C ASP A 3 -14.01 9.05 -9.83
N GLN A 4 -13.87 10.29 -9.36
CA GLN A 4 -13.23 10.55 -8.09
C GLN A 4 -14.21 10.16 -6.98
N VAL A 5 -13.81 9.21 -6.13
CA VAL A 5 -14.56 8.87 -4.92
C VAL A 5 -14.60 10.11 -4.02
N THR A 6 -15.79 10.55 -3.69
CA THR A 6 -16.00 11.81 -2.96
C THR A 6 -16.17 11.63 -1.46
N GLN A 7 -16.47 10.39 -1.01
CA GLN A 7 -16.62 10.04 0.40
C GLN A 7 -16.38 8.54 0.63
N LEU A 8 -16.01 8.17 1.84
CA LEU A 8 -15.95 6.77 2.26
C LEU A 8 -17.36 6.19 2.35
N ASN A 9 -17.65 5.19 1.51
CA ASN A 9 -18.92 4.48 1.55
C ASN A 9 -19.04 3.57 2.80
N ALA A 10 -20.19 2.94 2.99
CA ALA A 10 -20.44 2.12 4.18
C ALA A 10 -19.45 0.93 4.31
N ARG A 11 -19.09 0.28 3.19
CA ARG A 11 -18.11 -0.84 3.18
C ARG A 11 -16.71 -0.34 3.54
N ALA A 12 -16.29 0.78 2.97
CA ALA A 12 -15.01 1.41 3.30
C ALA A 12 -14.91 1.78 4.79
N ARG A 13 -15.97 2.37 5.34
CA ARG A 13 -16.06 2.70 6.78
C ARG A 13 -16.01 1.44 7.65
N GLY A 14 -16.73 0.39 7.28
CA GLY A 14 -16.73 -0.89 8.00
C GLY A 14 -15.37 -1.60 7.92
N TRP A 15 -14.68 -1.54 6.77
CA TRP A 15 -13.32 -2.07 6.64
C TRP A 15 -12.32 -1.27 7.49
N LEU A 16 -12.39 0.06 7.47
CA LEU A 16 -11.57 0.91 8.33
C LEU A 16 -11.78 0.57 9.82
N ARG A 17 -13.03 0.33 10.22
CA ARG A 17 -13.36 -0.07 11.59
C ARG A 17 -12.74 -1.44 11.95
N HIS A 18 -12.76 -2.40 11.04
CA HIS A 18 -12.10 -3.70 11.22
C HIS A 18 -10.58 -3.55 11.34
N LEU A 19 -9.96 -2.78 10.44
CA LEU A 19 -8.51 -2.53 10.50
C LEU A 19 -8.09 -1.81 11.80
N TRP A 20 -8.92 -0.89 12.29
CA TRP A 20 -8.67 -0.23 13.56
C TRP A 20 -8.65 -1.22 14.72
N ASP A 21 -9.61 -2.15 14.77
CA ASP A 21 -9.63 -3.18 15.81
C ASP A 21 -8.40 -4.09 15.72
N LYS A 22 -8.03 -4.54 14.52
CA LYS A 22 -6.80 -5.31 14.30
C LYS A 22 -5.55 -4.53 14.77
N ALA A 23 -5.51 -3.23 14.53
CA ALA A 23 -4.38 -2.40 14.90
C ALA A 23 -4.30 -2.13 16.40
N THR A 24 -5.44 -1.89 17.06
CA THR A 24 -5.48 -1.37 18.44
C THR A 24 -5.76 -2.43 19.51
N THR A 25 -6.20 -3.61 19.13
CA THR A 25 -6.35 -4.73 20.08
C THR A 25 -4.98 -5.29 20.45
N PRO A 26 -4.60 -5.27 21.73
CA PRO A 26 -3.35 -5.89 22.19
C PRO A 26 -3.35 -7.39 21.88
N ASP A 27 -2.27 -7.86 21.28
CA ASP A 27 -2.01 -9.28 21.04
C ASP A 27 -0.51 -9.56 21.12
N ASP A 28 -0.14 -10.83 21.32
CA ASP A 28 1.24 -11.24 21.54
C ASP A 28 1.86 -11.81 20.27
N TRP A 29 2.79 -11.04 19.70
CA TRP A 29 3.59 -11.38 18.54
C TRP A 29 5.00 -11.84 18.88
N SER A 30 5.25 -12.17 20.16
CA SER A 30 6.52 -12.70 20.63
C SER A 30 6.70 -14.18 20.27
N SER A 31 7.90 -14.70 20.47
CA SER A 31 8.23 -16.14 20.27
C SER A 31 7.44 -17.08 21.19
N SER A 32 7.00 -16.58 22.35
CA SER A 32 6.21 -17.34 23.33
C SER A 32 4.71 -17.14 23.21
N GLY A 33 4.28 -16.19 22.40
CA GLY A 33 2.88 -15.79 22.24
C GLY A 33 2.24 -16.25 20.93
N GLU A 34 1.00 -15.85 20.77
CA GLU A 34 0.21 -16.12 19.58
C GLU A 34 -0.55 -14.85 19.18
N PRO A 35 -0.46 -14.40 17.91
CA PRO A 35 -1.30 -13.34 17.39
C PRO A 35 -2.78 -13.70 17.49
N HIS A 36 -3.64 -12.66 17.56
CA HIS A 36 -5.10 -12.87 17.56
C HIS A 36 -5.56 -13.68 16.33
N PRO A 37 -6.61 -14.52 16.44
CA PRO A 37 -7.07 -15.40 15.34
C PRO A 37 -7.51 -14.70 14.06
N TRP A 38 -7.78 -13.41 14.05
CA TRP A 38 -8.09 -12.68 12.81
C TRP A 38 -6.90 -12.42 11.89
N TRP A 39 -5.66 -12.65 12.36
CA TRP A 39 -4.49 -12.61 11.49
C TRP A 39 -4.38 -13.91 10.70
N ASP A 40 -4.26 -13.81 9.40
CA ASP A 40 -4.11 -14.98 8.53
C ASP A 40 -2.82 -15.72 8.87
N ARG A 41 -2.95 -16.93 9.45
CA ARG A 41 -1.83 -17.81 9.79
C ARG A 41 -2.00 -19.20 9.23
N ASP A 42 -3.16 -19.46 8.70
CA ASP A 42 -3.59 -20.76 8.25
C ASP A 42 -3.98 -20.72 6.80
N SER A 43 -3.45 -21.62 6.00
CA SER A 43 -3.72 -21.66 4.60
C SER A 43 -4.75 -22.71 4.26
N SER A 44 -6.00 -22.38 4.46
CA SER A 44 -7.04 -23.10 3.74
C SER A 44 -7.08 -22.73 2.25
N ALA A 45 -6.45 -21.61 1.86
CA ALA A 45 -6.13 -21.31 0.48
C ALA A 45 -4.61 -21.31 0.34
N PRO A 46 -4.06 -22.27 -0.38
CA PRO A 46 -2.64 -22.55 -0.42
C PRO A 46 -1.88 -21.41 -1.03
N MET A 47 -1.73 -20.32 -0.88
CA MET A 47 -0.85 -19.24 -1.37
C MET A 47 -0.97 -17.95 -0.57
N CYS A 48 -1.78 -17.93 0.51
CA CYS A 48 -2.27 -16.67 0.98
C CYS A 48 -2.24 -16.46 2.49
N ALA A 49 -1.60 -17.33 3.26
CA ALA A 49 -1.83 -17.34 4.69
C ALA A 49 -0.61 -17.02 5.53
N PHE A 50 0.10 -16.01 5.11
CA PHE A 50 1.25 -15.59 5.88
C PHE A 50 0.93 -14.28 6.61
N PRO A 51 1.16 -14.18 7.93
CA PRO A 51 0.90 -12.97 8.70
C PRO A 51 1.48 -11.70 8.09
N ARG A 52 2.67 -11.77 7.48
CA ARG A 52 3.29 -10.61 6.81
C ARG A 52 2.49 -10.09 5.62
N PHE A 53 1.85 -10.98 4.85
CA PHE A 53 0.99 -10.56 3.74
C PHE A 53 -0.29 -9.91 4.26
N ASP A 54 -0.89 -10.47 5.31
CA ASP A 54 -2.05 -9.85 5.93
C ASP A 54 -1.70 -8.46 6.49
N LEU A 55 -0.58 -8.31 7.19
CA LEU A 55 -0.09 -7.01 7.67
C LEU A 55 0.13 -6.02 6.51
N GLY A 56 0.85 -6.46 5.48
CA GLY A 56 1.17 -5.63 4.32
C GLY A 56 -0.06 -5.25 3.52
N GLU A 57 -0.78 -6.23 3.00
CA GLU A 57 -1.88 -6.00 2.06
C GLU A 57 -3.11 -5.36 2.71
N SER A 58 -3.39 -5.63 4.00
CA SER A 58 -4.44 -4.93 4.76
C SER A 58 -4.21 -3.41 4.82
N SER A 59 -2.96 -2.97 4.72
CA SER A 59 -2.62 -1.54 4.73
C SER A 59 -2.88 -0.82 3.40
N TYR A 60 -3.03 -1.54 2.28
CA TYR A 60 -3.06 -0.92 0.94
C TYR A 60 -4.27 -0.02 0.69
N ALA A 61 -5.38 -0.27 1.37
CA ALA A 61 -6.54 0.61 1.29
C ALA A 61 -6.31 1.97 1.99
N LEU A 62 -5.37 2.06 2.94
CA LEU A 62 -5.15 3.27 3.74
C LEU A 62 -4.71 4.48 2.91
N PRO A 63 -3.77 4.39 1.94
CA PRO A 63 -3.45 5.49 1.05
C PRO A 63 -4.66 5.98 0.25
N LEU A 64 -5.49 5.07 -0.27
CA LEU A 64 -6.67 5.39 -1.06
C LEU A 64 -7.74 6.07 -0.21
N MET A 65 -7.98 5.57 1.00
CA MET A 65 -8.88 6.21 1.98
C MET A 65 -8.37 7.60 2.38
N CYS A 66 -7.06 7.73 2.60
CA CYS A 66 -6.42 9.00 2.92
C CYS A 66 -6.60 10.04 1.79
N GLU A 67 -6.64 9.64 0.52
CA GLU A 67 -6.94 10.57 -0.58
C GLU A 67 -8.41 11.00 -0.63
N VAL A 68 -9.33 10.23 -0.05
CA VAL A 68 -10.73 10.61 0.12
C VAL A 68 -10.92 11.56 1.30
N THR A 69 -10.15 11.37 2.37
CA THR A 69 -10.19 12.17 3.60
C THR A 69 -8.81 12.73 3.96
N PRO A 70 -8.14 13.50 3.07
CA PRO A 70 -6.73 13.90 3.26
C PRO A 70 -6.52 14.84 4.47
N ALA A 71 -7.58 15.44 4.99
CA ALA A 71 -7.54 16.23 6.20
C ALA A 71 -7.84 15.43 7.49
N TRP A 72 -7.93 14.08 7.41
CA TRP A 72 -8.04 13.21 8.59
C TRP A 72 -7.08 12.05 8.45
N ARG A 73 -5.84 12.22 8.87
CA ARG A 73 -4.75 11.26 8.62
C ARG A 73 -4.40 10.40 9.84
N GLU A 74 -4.70 10.86 11.05
CA GLU A 74 -4.26 10.20 12.29
C GLU A 74 -4.74 8.75 12.42
N VAL A 75 -5.97 8.43 11.97
CA VAL A 75 -6.52 7.08 12.00
C VAL A 75 -5.70 6.12 11.11
N TYR A 76 -5.36 6.55 9.91
CA TYR A 76 -4.56 5.77 8.97
C TYR A 76 -3.12 5.61 9.46
N ALA A 77 -2.55 6.70 9.99
CA ALA A 77 -1.22 6.71 10.58
C ALA A 77 -1.13 5.74 11.76
N ARG A 78 -2.14 5.71 12.64
CA ARG A 78 -2.19 4.80 13.78
C ARG A 78 -2.24 3.34 13.31
N ILE A 79 -3.13 3.00 12.37
CA ILE A 79 -3.26 1.64 11.84
C ILE A 79 -1.95 1.20 11.17
N ALA A 80 -1.42 2.00 10.25
CA ALA A 80 -0.19 1.67 9.52
C ALA A 80 1.00 1.50 10.47
N ARG A 81 1.13 2.33 11.51
CA ARG A 81 2.17 2.21 12.52
C ARG A 81 2.11 0.88 13.26
N GLU A 82 0.94 0.49 13.75
CA GLU A 82 0.76 -0.77 14.46
C GLU A 82 1.10 -1.98 13.57
N PHE A 83 0.77 -1.90 12.28
CA PHE A 83 1.13 -2.94 11.33
C PHE A 83 2.64 -2.98 11.07
N CYS A 84 3.32 -1.83 10.97
CA CYS A 84 4.77 -1.78 10.88
C CYS A 84 5.43 -2.39 12.13
N GLU A 85 4.97 -2.04 13.32
CA GLU A 85 5.51 -2.54 14.58
C GLU A 85 5.32 -4.07 14.72
N ARG A 86 4.18 -4.62 14.28
CA ARG A 86 3.97 -6.08 14.23
C ARG A 86 4.84 -6.77 13.18
N HIS A 87 5.09 -6.13 12.05
CA HIS A 87 5.98 -6.68 11.02
C HIS A 87 7.44 -6.82 11.51
N MET A 88 7.84 -6.07 12.52
CA MET A 88 9.17 -6.14 13.15
C MET A 88 9.32 -7.27 14.17
N THR A 89 8.25 -8.03 14.43
CA THR A 89 8.21 -9.01 15.52
C THR A 89 8.56 -10.42 15.07
N PHE A 90 8.62 -11.34 16.04
CA PHE A 90 8.94 -12.74 15.81
C PHE A 90 8.04 -13.41 14.76
N TRP A 91 6.72 -13.29 14.88
CA TRP A 91 5.81 -14.00 13.97
C TRP A 91 5.93 -13.54 12.51
N ALA A 92 6.10 -12.25 12.27
CA ALA A 92 6.31 -11.76 10.92
C ALA A 92 7.68 -12.18 10.35
N ALA A 93 8.74 -12.19 11.19
CA ALA A 93 10.06 -12.63 10.77
C ALA A 93 10.12 -14.14 10.51
N ILE A 94 9.50 -14.95 11.37
CA ILE A 94 9.56 -16.40 11.27
C ILE A 94 8.73 -16.94 10.11
N ASP A 95 7.62 -16.29 9.79
CA ASP A 95 6.83 -16.57 8.59
C ASP A 95 7.70 -16.52 7.31
N ALA A 96 8.66 -15.60 7.27
CA ALA A 96 9.61 -15.50 6.17
C ALA A 96 10.62 -16.65 6.10
N LEU A 97 10.75 -17.45 7.15
CA LEU A 97 11.79 -18.44 7.32
C LEU A 97 11.33 -19.87 7.07
N VAL A 98 10.05 -20.00 6.88
CA VAL A 98 9.38 -21.27 6.85
C VAL A 98 9.27 -21.78 5.47
N LEU A 99 10.20 -22.37 4.89
CA LEU A 99 9.82 -23.20 3.76
C LEU A 99 10.67 -24.45 3.66
N ILE A 100 11.84 -24.48 4.26
CA ILE A 100 12.75 -25.58 3.93
C ILE A 100 13.86 -25.70 4.94
N GLY A 101 14.13 -26.92 5.39
CA GLY A 101 15.27 -27.26 6.20
C GLY A 101 14.97 -27.32 7.70
N ASP A 102 16.01 -27.26 8.49
CA ASP A 102 15.94 -27.50 9.93
C ASP A 102 15.42 -26.24 10.70
N ASP A 103 14.23 -25.81 10.36
CA ASP A 103 13.57 -24.76 11.15
C ASP A 103 13.11 -25.36 12.49
N PRO A 104 13.59 -24.82 13.63
CA PRO A 104 13.18 -25.30 14.95
C PRO A 104 11.69 -25.11 15.24
N ASN A 105 10.99 -24.34 14.42
CA ASN A 105 9.55 -24.10 14.55
C ASN A 105 8.71 -24.78 13.47
N VAL A 106 9.29 -25.73 12.73
CA VAL A 106 8.60 -26.43 11.63
C VAL A 106 7.28 -27.05 12.05
N ASP A 107 7.17 -27.52 13.28
CA ASP A 107 5.94 -28.13 13.84
C ASP A 107 4.81 -27.11 14.07
N ARG A 108 5.11 -25.82 13.98
CA ARG A 108 4.13 -24.73 14.15
C ARG A 108 3.45 -24.34 12.84
N TYR A 109 3.85 -24.92 11.72
CA TYR A 109 3.38 -24.57 10.40
C TYR A 109 2.63 -25.70 9.70
N PRO A 110 1.63 -25.35 8.88
CA PRO A 110 0.93 -26.34 8.07
C PRO A 110 1.89 -27.03 7.10
N PRO A 111 1.83 -28.36 6.97
CA PRO A 111 2.66 -29.11 6.01
C PRO A 111 2.47 -28.66 4.56
N GLU A 112 1.30 -28.09 4.25
CA GLU A 112 0.92 -27.62 2.92
C GLU A 112 1.81 -26.48 2.41
N TRP A 113 2.49 -25.78 3.29
CA TRP A 113 3.41 -24.69 2.91
C TRP A 113 4.60 -25.14 2.09
N GLN A 114 4.89 -26.44 2.08
CA GLN A 114 5.95 -27.03 1.26
C GLN A 114 5.47 -27.47 -0.13
N ILE A 115 4.18 -27.40 -0.41
CA ILE A 115 3.54 -28.00 -1.59
C ILE A 115 4.02 -27.38 -2.91
N TYR A 116 4.45 -26.13 -2.87
CA TYR A 116 4.86 -25.35 -4.06
C TYR A 116 6.31 -25.59 -4.47
N MET A 117 7.07 -26.31 -3.67
CA MET A 117 8.45 -26.63 -4.01
C MET A 117 8.49 -27.94 -4.79
N PRO A 118 9.04 -27.97 -6.00
CA PRO A 118 9.29 -29.22 -6.70
C PRO A 118 10.03 -30.19 -5.80
N GLU A 119 9.63 -31.46 -5.80
CA GLU A 119 10.21 -32.47 -4.91
C GLU A 119 11.74 -32.56 -5.01
N ARG A 120 12.29 -32.39 -6.24
CA ARG A 120 13.73 -32.36 -6.50
C ARG A 120 14.48 -31.23 -5.77
N LEU A 121 13.77 -30.14 -5.40
CA LEU A 121 14.34 -28.99 -4.72
C LEU A 121 14.09 -29.01 -3.21
N ARG A 122 13.22 -29.88 -2.72
CA ARG A 122 12.95 -30.02 -1.29
C ARG A 122 14.19 -30.54 -0.58
N GLY A 123 14.64 -29.81 0.44
CA GLY A 123 15.85 -30.15 1.19
C GLY A 123 17.17 -29.90 0.45
N ALA A 124 17.14 -29.56 -0.83
CA ALA A 124 18.33 -29.15 -1.56
C ALA A 124 18.78 -27.72 -1.20
N TYR A 125 17.83 -26.92 -0.75
CA TYR A 125 18.04 -25.54 -0.34
C TYR A 125 17.57 -25.35 1.10
N ALA A 126 18.32 -24.61 1.87
CA ALA A 126 17.97 -24.27 3.23
C ALA A 126 16.83 -23.22 3.26
N PRO A 127 16.25 -22.94 4.43
CA PRO A 127 15.27 -21.91 4.60
C PRO A 127 15.71 -20.57 4.03
N PRO A 128 14.78 -19.74 3.54
CA PRO A 128 15.11 -18.43 3.01
C PRO A 128 15.97 -17.61 3.97
N GLY A 129 17.01 -17.01 3.44
CA GLY A 129 17.87 -16.11 4.20
C GLY A 129 18.81 -16.75 5.21
N TRP A 130 18.73 -18.03 5.46
CA TRP A 130 19.55 -18.67 6.50
C TRP A 130 20.81 -19.29 5.97
N ILE A 131 20.70 -20.11 4.96
CA ILE A 131 21.77 -20.99 4.52
C ILE A 131 21.92 -20.88 3.03
N GLY A 132 23.15 -20.77 2.57
CA GLY A 132 23.46 -20.94 1.18
C GLY A 132 23.37 -22.39 0.75
N ASN A 133 23.24 -22.56 -0.54
CA ASN A 133 23.24 -23.85 -1.23
C ASN A 133 24.65 -24.31 -1.61
N GLY A 134 25.66 -23.92 -0.86
CA GLY A 134 27.06 -24.18 -1.13
C GLY A 134 27.79 -23.04 -1.84
N ASP A 135 27.11 -21.99 -2.20
CA ASP A 135 27.72 -20.74 -2.68
C ASP A 135 27.94 -19.80 -1.49
N GLU A 136 29.16 -19.31 -1.28
CA GLU A 136 29.50 -18.42 -0.16
C GLU A 136 28.65 -17.15 -0.11
N ARG A 137 28.11 -16.70 -1.23
CA ARG A 137 27.18 -15.56 -1.31
C ARG A 137 25.90 -15.78 -0.48
N TRP A 138 25.53 -17.01 -0.26
CA TRP A 138 24.30 -17.43 0.38
C TRP A 138 24.47 -17.77 1.85
N GLY A 139 25.60 -17.44 2.43
CA GLY A 139 25.94 -17.78 3.79
C GLY A 139 24.82 -17.62 4.80
N LEU A 140 24.93 -18.29 5.94
CA LEU A 140 23.98 -18.21 7.03
C LEU A 140 23.87 -16.77 7.54
N ASN A 141 22.71 -16.15 7.42
CA ASN A 141 22.45 -14.81 7.94
C ASN A 141 21.12 -14.77 8.71
N PRO A 142 21.15 -14.61 10.03
CA PRO A 142 19.95 -14.60 10.86
C PRO A 142 19.15 -13.29 10.79
N ASP A 143 19.64 -12.25 10.12
CA ASP A 143 18.95 -10.98 9.91
C ASP A 143 17.95 -11.11 8.77
N PRO A 144 16.63 -10.98 9.01
CA PRO A 144 15.63 -11.16 7.97
C PRO A 144 15.67 -10.09 6.86
N ILE A 145 16.30 -8.95 7.12
CA ILE A 145 16.48 -7.90 6.10
C ILE A 145 17.75 -8.17 5.28
N ALA A 146 18.89 -8.39 5.93
CA ALA A 146 20.17 -8.60 5.26
C ALA A 146 20.32 -10.00 4.65
N ALA A 147 19.48 -10.94 5.06
CA ALA A 147 19.51 -12.30 4.55
C ALA A 147 19.29 -12.35 3.03
N ASP A 148 20.16 -13.05 2.35
CA ASP A 148 20.02 -13.24 0.91
C ASP A 148 18.77 -14.02 0.51
N GLY A 149 18.11 -14.38 -0.03
CA GLY A 149 16.91 -15.21 -0.20
C GLY A 149 15.66 -14.70 0.52
N ASN A 150 15.57 -13.44 0.91
CA ASN A 150 14.46 -12.94 1.70
C ASN A 150 13.86 -11.61 1.19
N VAL A 151 13.88 -11.40 -0.11
CA VAL A 151 13.34 -10.15 -0.69
C VAL A 151 11.85 -9.97 -0.42
N PHE A 152 11.09 -11.06 -0.35
CA PHE A 152 9.66 -10.97 -0.08
C PHE A 152 9.36 -10.40 1.32
N PHE A 153 10.18 -10.66 2.32
CA PHE A 153 10.03 -10.03 3.63
C PHE A 153 10.38 -8.54 3.56
N ARG A 154 11.62 -8.21 3.19
CA ARG A 154 12.11 -6.83 3.21
C ARG A 154 11.44 -5.92 2.18
N GLY A 155 11.07 -6.47 1.01
CA GLY A 155 10.38 -5.71 -0.04
C GLY A 155 8.97 -5.29 0.37
N PHE A 156 8.18 -6.22 0.92
CA PHE A 156 6.85 -5.92 1.46
C PHE A 156 6.92 -5.04 2.71
N PHE A 157 7.93 -5.22 3.54
CA PHE A 157 8.13 -4.36 4.70
C PHE A 157 8.47 -2.91 4.29
N ASN A 158 9.36 -2.71 3.31
CA ASN A 158 9.63 -1.37 2.79
C ASN A 158 8.38 -0.73 2.18
N LEU A 159 7.53 -1.50 1.50
CA LEU A 159 6.25 -1.01 0.99
C LEU A 159 5.31 -0.57 2.12
N LEU A 160 5.20 -1.36 3.20
CA LEU A 160 4.39 -1.03 4.37
C LEU A 160 4.90 0.24 5.09
N LEU A 161 6.22 0.37 5.27
CA LEU A 161 6.84 1.59 5.81
C LEU A 161 6.56 2.81 4.92
N SER A 162 6.54 2.62 3.60
CA SER A 162 6.22 3.69 2.64
C SER A 162 4.74 4.07 2.68
N VAL A 163 3.82 3.13 2.91
CA VAL A 163 2.41 3.41 3.19
C VAL A 163 2.29 4.27 4.45
N TYR A 164 2.99 3.90 5.53
CA TYR A 164 2.98 4.70 6.76
C TYR A 164 3.45 6.13 6.51
N ALA A 165 4.60 6.32 5.88
CA ALA A 165 5.14 7.64 5.58
C ALA A 165 4.18 8.47 4.70
N TYR A 166 3.54 7.83 3.72
CA TYR A 166 2.57 8.47 2.83
C TYR A 166 1.32 8.98 3.56
N VAL A 167 0.76 8.19 4.49
CA VAL A 167 -0.48 8.57 5.19
C VAL A 167 -0.23 9.49 6.38
N SER A 168 0.94 9.37 7.04
CA SER A 168 1.25 10.13 8.25
C SER A 168 2.03 11.43 7.99
N GLY A 169 2.93 11.43 7.02
CA GLY A 169 3.96 12.46 6.86
C GLY A 169 5.09 12.38 7.91
N ASP A 170 5.05 11.39 8.78
CA ASP A 170 6.02 11.16 9.85
C ASP A 170 7.20 10.32 9.34
N GLN A 171 8.41 10.76 9.62
CA GLN A 171 9.66 10.11 9.22
C GLN A 171 10.29 9.29 10.36
N ARG A 172 9.49 8.81 11.31
CA ARG A 172 10.00 8.07 12.48
C ARG A 172 10.87 6.86 12.14
N TYR A 173 10.62 6.21 11.02
CA TYR A 173 11.42 5.06 10.55
C TYR A 173 12.69 5.47 9.79
N HIS A 174 12.96 6.76 9.66
CA HIS A 174 14.31 7.25 9.34
C HIS A 174 15.23 7.16 10.56
N GLU A 175 14.68 7.11 11.76
CA GLU A 175 15.42 6.76 12.98
C GLU A 175 15.55 5.23 13.10
N PRO A 176 16.56 4.75 13.86
CA PRO A 176 16.78 3.32 14.04
C PRO A 176 15.60 2.59 14.68
N PHE A 177 15.23 1.45 14.12
CA PHE A 177 14.27 0.50 14.69
C PHE A 177 14.88 -0.90 14.79
N GLU A 178 14.34 -1.72 15.70
CA GLU A 178 14.76 -3.10 15.87
C GLU A 178 13.80 -4.05 15.19
N ILE A 179 14.35 -5.10 14.55
CA ILE A 179 13.59 -6.17 13.95
C ILE A 179 14.03 -7.52 14.52
N SER A 180 13.07 -8.40 14.77
CA SER A 180 13.35 -9.77 15.20
C SER A 180 13.90 -10.60 14.06
N GLY A 181 14.89 -11.37 14.36
CA GLY A 181 15.46 -12.36 13.46
C GLY A 181 15.43 -13.76 14.06
N TYR A 182 16.21 -14.65 13.47
CA TYR A 182 16.29 -16.04 13.91
C TYR A 182 16.75 -16.18 15.36
N MET A 183 16.11 -17.08 16.11
CA MET A 183 16.34 -17.31 17.54
C MET A 183 16.20 -16.03 18.38
N ASP A 184 15.21 -15.20 18.08
CA ASP A 184 14.93 -13.94 18.77
C ASP A 184 16.11 -12.93 18.78
N ARG A 185 17.06 -13.08 17.85
CA ARG A 185 18.11 -12.07 17.68
C ARG A 185 17.50 -10.77 17.19
N ARG A 186 18.12 -9.65 17.57
CA ARG A 186 17.66 -8.31 17.20
C ARG A 186 18.66 -7.66 16.27
N PHE A 187 18.13 -7.01 15.23
CA PHE A 187 18.89 -6.29 14.23
C PHE A 187 18.34 -4.88 14.11
N THR A 188 19.24 -3.93 13.94
CA THR A 188 18.86 -2.50 13.86
C THR A 188 18.95 -2.02 12.43
N TRP A 189 17.89 -1.37 11.96
CA TRP A 189 17.79 -0.81 10.64
C TRP A 189 17.10 0.55 10.67
N THR A 190 17.27 1.32 9.59
CA THR A 190 16.44 2.47 9.25
C THR A 190 15.77 2.22 7.89
N GLN A 191 14.67 2.89 7.60
CA GLN A 191 14.03 2.75 6.28
C GLN A 191 14.93 3.23 5.13
N PRO A 192 15.70 4.33 5.25
CA PRO A 192 16.66 4.72 4.22
C PRO A 192 17.72 3.66 3.92
N GLU A 193 18.25 2.98 4.94
CA GLU A 193 19.20 1.87 4.77
C GLU A 193 18.56 0.68 4.09
N LEU A 194 17.36 0.29 4.53
CA LEU A 194 16.58 -0.78 3.91
C LEU A 194 16.28 -0.51 2.44
N ALA A 195 15.79 0.68 2.12
CA ALA A 195 15.47 1.06 0.74
C ALA A 195 16.72 1.06 -0.15
N ARG A 196 17.85 1.57 0.34
CA ARG A 196 19.14 1.54 -0.36
C ARG A 196 19.62 0.11 -0.57
N PHE A 197 19.58 -0.73 0.46
CA PHE A 197 19.98 -2.13 0.38
C PHE A 197 19.19 -2.89 -0.69
N ILE A 198 17.88 -2.67 -0.76
CA ILE A 198 17.02 -3.26 -1.80
C ILE A 198 17.41 -2.74 -3.19
N SER A 199 17.64 -1.43 -3.33
CA SER A 199 18.05 -0.80 -4.60
C SER A 199 19.38 -1.37 -5.10
N ASP A 200 20.37 -1.51 -4.22
CA ASP A 200 21.69 -2.06 -4.53
C ASP A 200 21.57 -3.52 -4.98
N GLN A 201 20.72 -4.32 -4.33
CA GLN A 201 20.48 -5.71 -4.75
C GLN A 201 19.85 -5.82 -6.14
N LEU A 202 18.91 -4.93 -6.47
CA LEU A 202 18.31 -4.88 -7.81
C LEU A 202 19.32 -4.44 -8.86
N ALA A 203 20.24 -3.53 -8.51
CA ALA A 203 21.31 -3.11 -9.41
C ALA A 203 22.33 -4.21 -9.69
N ASP A 204 22.70 -4.98 -8.67
CA ASP A 204 23.66 -6.07 -8.77
C ASP A 204 23.09 -7.33 -9.46
N ARG A 205 21.79 -7.49 -9.47
CA ARG A 205 21.09 -8.69 -9.97
C ARG A 205 19.92 -8.33 -10.87
N PRO A 206 20.16 -8.13 -12.17
CA PRO A 206 19.09 -7.82 -13.13
C PRO A 206 18.00 -8.89 -13.19
N GLU A 207 18.31 -10.15 -12.87
CA GLU A 207 17.32 -11.22 -12.73
C GLU A 207 16.40 -11.05 -11.52
N GLY A 208 16.81 -10.23 -10.57
CA GLY A 208 16.12 -9.95 -9.32
C GLY A 208 16.79 -10.58 -8.11
N PRO A 209 16.59 -10.03 -6.91
CA PRO A 209 17.01 -10.64 -5.67
C PRO A 209 16.14 -11.87 -5.34
N HIS A 210 16.72 -12.81 -4.60
CA HIS A 210 16.03 -14.06 -4.26
C HIS A 210 14.96 -13.86 -3.18
N CYS A 211 13.84 -14.55 -3.36
CA CYS A 211 12.71 -14.53 -2.42
C CYS A 211 12.81 -15.63 -1.37
N GLU A 212 12.65 -16.85 -1.81
CA GLU A 212 12.93 -18.05 -1.06
C GLU A 212 14.14 -18.69 -1.71
N ASN A 213 15.14 -18.85 -0.94
CA ASN A 213 16.26 -19.73 -1.19
C ASN A 213 16.51 -20.08 -2.68
N THR A 214 17.17 -19.20 -3.39
CA THR A 214 17.46 -19.33 -4.82
C THR A 214 16.25 -19.25 -5.79
N LYS A 215 15.10 -18.81 -5.34
CA LYS A 215 13.94 -18.58 -6.21
C LYS A 215 13.67 -17.09 -6.34
N ILE A 216 13.34 -16.66 -7.54
CA ILE A 216 12.96 -15.28 -7.83
C ILE A 216 11.52 -15.27 -8.30
N TRP A 217 10.67 -14.66 -7.51
CA TRP A 217 9.25 -14.55 -7.81
C TRP A 217 8.96 -13.19 -8.44
N PRO A 218 8.46 -13.11 -9.67
CA PRO A 218 8.09 -11.84 -10.30
C PRO A 218 7.17 -10.99 -9.42
N PHE A 219 6.27 -11.65 -8.72
CA PHE A 219 5.40 -11.05 -7.72
C PHE A 219 6.18 -10.30 -6.62
N CYS A 220 7.14 -10.94 -5.97
CA CYS A 220 7.92 -10.35 -4.88
C CYS A 220 8.80 -9.22 -5.36
N VAL A 221 9.46 -9.39 -6.52
CA VAL A 221 10.31 -8.33 -7.09
C VAL A 221 9.49 -7.12 -7.51
N SER A 222 8.30 -7.34 -8.07
CA SER A 222 7.39 -6.24 -8.42
C SER A 222 6.91 -5.48 -7.19
N ALA A 223 6.56 -6.19 -6.09
CA ALA A 223 6.20 -5.55 -4.81
C ALA A 223 7.37 -4.75 -4.23
N THR A 224 8.58 -5.30 -4.34
CA THR A 224 9.80 -4.63 -3.91
C THR A 224 10.05 -3.33 -4.68
N GLY A 225 9.91 -3.36 -6.01
CA GLY A 225 10.01 -2.17 -6.86
C GLY A 225 8.93 -1.14 -6.54
N LEU A 226 7.68 -1.57 -6.26
CA LEU A 226 6.60 -0.67 -5.84
C LEU A 226 6.92 0.01 -4.50
N GLY A 227 7.50 -0.73 -3.55
CA GLY A 227 7.96 -0.18 -2.28
C GLY A 227 9.01 0.91 -2.46
N LEU A 228 9.98 0.71 -3.37
CA LEU A 228 10.97 1.74 -3.71
C LEU A 228 10.33 2.95 -4.42
N ARG A 229 9.39 2.72 -5.35
CA ARG A 229 8.65 3.80 -6.02
C ARG A 229 7.90 4.67 -5.03
N ALA A 230 7.19 4.06 -4.09
CA ALA A 230 6.46 4.77 -3.05
C ALA A 230 7.41 5.52 -2.09
N TYR A 231 8.55 4.91 -1.74
CA TYR A 231 9.61 5.56 -0.98
C TYR A 231 10.15 6.79 -1.70
N ASP A 232 10.49 6.65 -2.99
CA ASP A 232 11.00 7.75 -3.82
C ASP A 232 9.99 8.90 -3.93
N ALA A 233 8.70 8.59 -4.10
CA ALA A 233 7.65 9.58 -4.21
C ALA A 233 7.49 10.44 -2.95
N VAL A 234 7.71 9.87 -1.77
CA VAL A 234 7.64 10.58 -0.48
C VAL A 234 8.94 11.34 -0.18
N ASN A 235 10.10 10.74 -0.51
CA ASN A 235 11.40 11.25 -0.09
C ASN A 235 12.17 12.01 -1.19
N GLY A 236 11.63 12.07 -2.42
CA GLY A 236 12.29 12.76 -3.54
C GLY A 236 13.58 12.09 -4.03
N THR A 237 13.71 10.77 -3.83
CA THR A 237 14.86 9.96 -4.24
C THR A 237 14.63 9.26 -5.59
N ARG A 238 15.55 8.40 -6.02
CA ARG A 238 15.44 7.60 -7.25
C ARG A 238 15.96 6.17 -7.07
N LEU A 239 15.72 5.59 -5.91
CA LEU A 239 16.17 4.25 -5.55
C LEU A 239 15.48 3.14 -6.36
N GLN A 240 14.33 3.45 -6.96
CA GLN A 240 13.60 2.51 -7.83
C GLN A 240 14.27 2.29 -9.20
N SER A 241 15.21 3.15 -9.63
CA SER A 241 15.76 3.10 -10.99
C SER A 241 16.33 1.74 -11.44
N PRO A 242 16.97 0.91 -10.58
CA PRO A 242 17.46 -0.42 -11.00
C PRO A 242 16.35 -1.41 -11.40
N PHE A 243 15.11 -1.15 -11.03
CA PHE A 243 13.95 -1.96 -11.43
C PHE A 243 13.73 -1.98 -12.96
N ASP A 244 14.28 -1.00 -13.70
CA ASP A 244 14.21 -0.97 -15.16
C ASP A 244 14.95 -2.18 -15.76
N ALA A 245 16.15 -2.48 -15.27
CA ALA A 245 16.94 -3.63 -15.74
C ALA A 245 16.24 -4.96 -15.43
N TRP A 246 15.62 -5.09 -14.25
CA TRP A 246 14.80 -6.26 -13.93
C TRP A 246 13.61 -6.39 -14.90
N THR A 247 12.95 -5.30 -15.23
CA THR A 247 11.81 -5.31 -16.16
C THR A 247 12.22 -5.85 -17.54
N GLU A 248 13.38 -5.42 -18.05
CA GLU A 248 13.92 -5.90 -19.32
C GLU A 248 14.27 -7.40 -19.25
N PHE A 249 14.95 -7.81 -18.17
CA PHE A 249 15.26 -9.22 -17.93
C PHE A 249 13.99 -10.09 -17.84
N ALA A 250 13.00 -9.65 -17.08
CA ALA A 250 11.76 -10.38 -16.89
C ALA A 250 10.97 -10.56 -18.18
N GLN A 251 10.93 -9.57 -19.06
CA GLN A 251 10.29 -9.68 -20.37
C GLN A 251 11.00 -10.68 -21.29
N GLN A 252 12.30 -10.90 -21.11
CA GLN A 252 13.08 -11.81 -21.91
C GLN A 252 13.09 -13.24 -21.35
N HIS A 253 13.05 -13.41 -20.02
CA HIS A 253 13.32 -14.68 -19.36
C HIS A 253 12.18 -15.21 -18.51
N TYR A 254 11.18 -14.38 -18.15
CA TYR A 254 10.08 -14.80 -17.28
C TYR A 254 8.78 -15.02 -18.02
N MET A 255 8.77 -14.84 -19.34
CA MET A 255 7.59 -15.07 -20.15
C MET A 255 7.93 -15.53 -21.56
N GLY A 256 7.02 -16.30 -22.16
CA GLY A 256 7.05 -16.66 -23.56
C GLY A 256 5.85 -16.08 -24.31
N ARG A 257 6.07 -15.82 -25.59
CA ARG A 257 5.00 -15.40 -26.52
C ARG A 257 4.88 -16.43 -27.64
N ASP A 258 3.65 -16.70 -28.01
CA ASP A 258 3.35 -17.53 -29.17
C ASP A 258 3.65 -16.80 -30.50
N ARG A 259 3.41 -17.47 -31.64
CA ARG A 259 3.65 -16.90 -32.97
C ARG A 259 2.76 -15.70 -33.30
N ARG A 260 1.69 -15.48 -32.54
CA ARG A 260 0.78 -14.33 -32.67
C ARG A 260 1.16 -13.18 -31.78
N GLY A 261 2.14 -13.38 -30.89
CA GLY A 261 2.56 -12.43 -29.89
C GLY A 261 1.74 -12.46 -28.59
N ASP A 262 0.83 -13.44 -28.46
CA ASP A 262 0.04 -13.64 -27.24
C ASP A 262 0.90 -14.33 -26.19
N LEU A 263 0.55 -14.14 -24.89
CA LEU A 263 1.23 -14.77 -23.78
C LEU A 263 1.09 -16.31 -23.87
N GLU A 264 2.20 -17.02 -24.04
CA GLU A 264 2.23 -18.47 -24.01
C GLU A 264 2.38 -18.99 -22.59
N TRP A 265 3.36 -18.49 -21.86
CA TRP A 265 3.62 -18.81 -20.46
C TRP A 265 4.18 -17.61 -19.69
N PHE A 266 4.04 -17.64 -18.37
CA PHE A 266 4.64 -16.68 -17.44
C PHE A 266 5.23 -17.44 -16.24
N ALA A 267 6.43 -17.06 -15.80
CA ALA A 267 7.09 -17.69 -14.68
C ALA A 267 6.29 -17.47 -13.38
N PHE A 268 6.04 -18.54 -12.68
CA PHE A 268 5.61 -18.45 -11.29
C PHE A 268 6.80 -18.08 -10.42
N TYR A 269 7.91 -18.77 -10.62
CA TYR A 269 9.21 -18.34 -10.14
C TYR A 269 10.32 -18.73 -11.16
N TYR A 270 11.46 -18.06 -11.03
CA TYR A 270 12.67 -18.33 -11.80
C TYR A 270 13.77 -18.84 -10.86
N ASP A 271 14.47 -19.90 -11.28
CA ASP A 271 15.66 -20.40 -10.62
C ASP A 271 16.91 -19.85 -11.31
N PRO A 272 17.65 -18.92 -10.70
CA PRO A 272 18.82 -18.31 -11.33
C PRO A 272 20.04 -19.24 -11.40
N ILE A 273 20.06 -20.33 -10.62
CA ILE A 273 21.14 -21.32 -10.63
C ILE A 273 20.95 -22.25 -11.81
N GLU A 274 19.76 -22.82 -11.94
CA GLU A 274 19.40 -23.69 -13.05
C GLU A 274 19.04 -22.91 -14.32
N ARG A 275 18.80 -21.59 -14.19
CA ARG A 275 18.35 -20.68 -15.26
C ARG A 275 17.05 -21.14 -15.92
N GLU A 276 16.15 -21.62 -15.11
CA GLU A 276 14.86 -22.17 -15.55
C GLU A 276 13.70 -21.42 -14.92
N ALA A 277 12.65 -21.18 -15.72
CA ALA A 277 11.37 -20.69 -15.24
C ALA A 277 10.45 -21.87 -14.90
N THR A 278 9.89 -21.88 -13.70
CA THR A 278 8.80 -22.78 -13.34
C THR A 278 7.48 -22.14 -13.71
N THR A 279 6.66 -22.85 -14.46
CA THR A 279 5.34 -22.42 -14.91
C THR A 279 4.27 -23.40 -14.44
N PHE A 280 3.03 -22.92 -14.33
CA PHE A 280 1.89 -23.78 -14.08
C PHE A 280 1.19 -24.22 -15.39
N PRO A 281 0.38 -25.29 -15.35
CA PRO A 281 -0.49 -25.66 -16.46
C PRO A 281 -1.38 -24.51 -16.93
N ASP A 282 -1.82 -24.55 -18.19
CA ASP A 282 -2.55 -23.46 -18.85
C ASP A 282 -3.72 -22.89 -18.05
N HIS A 283 -4.51 -23.73 -17.36
CA HIS A 283 -5.66 -23.29 -16.57
C HIS A 283 -5.27 -22.49 -15.31
N VAL A 284 -4.03 -22.55 -14.87
CA VAL A 284 -3.45 -21.74 -13.79
C VAL A 284 -2.36 -20.79 -14.30
N THR A 285 -1.99 -20.83 -15.58
CA THR A 285 -0.96 -19.95 -16.17
C THR A 285 -1.31 -18.48 -16.01
N ALA A 286 -2.59 -18.14 -16.03
CA ALA A 286 -3.05 -16.77 -15.82
C ALA A 286 -2.91 -16.29 -14.36
N LEU A 287 -2.69 -17.19 -13.39
CA LEU A 287 -2.52 -16.83 -11.98
C LEU A 287 -1.20 -16.08 -11.74
N ALA A 288 -0.09 -16.58 -12.30
CA ALA A 288 1.23 -15.97 -12.08
C ALA A 288 1.32 -14.51 -12.54
N PRO A 289 0.87 -14.12 -13.74
CA PRO A 289 0.82 -12.71 -14.11
C PRO A 289 -0.19 -11.93 -13.26
N LEU A 290 -1.38 -12.48 -12.94
CA LEU A 290 -2.38 -11.77 -12.14
C LEU A 290 -1.82 -11.37 -10.77
N VAL A 291 -1.21 -12.28 -10.02
CA VAL A 291 -0.68 -11.96 -8.67
C VAL A 291 0.44 -10.91 -8.72
N THR A 292 1.09 -10.75 -9.86
CA THR A 292 2.15 -9.77 -10.09
C THR A 292 1.59 -8.36 -10.40
N LEU A 293 0.40 -8.28 -11.01
CA LEU A 293 -0.16 -7.05 -11.57
C LEU A 293 -0.38 -5.91 -10.57
N PRO A 294 -0.88 -6.11 -9.35
CA PRO A 294 -1.08 -5.01 -8.40
C PRO A 294 0.19 -4.21 -8.15
N TYR A 295 1.32 -4.89 -8.20
CA TYR A 295 2.62 -4.31 -7.94
C TYR A 295 3.33 -3.83 -9.22
N LEU A 296 3.14 -4.54 -10.33
CA LEU A 296 3.79 -4.23 -11.59
C LEU A 296 3.13 -3.06 -12.34
N TYR A 297 1.80 -3.07 -12.40
CA TYR A 297 1.04 -2.08 -13.19
C TYR A 297 1.35 -0.62 -12.81
N PRO A 298 1.43 -0.21 -11.53
CA PRO A 298 1.79 1.15 -11.18
C PRO A 298 3.16 1.61 -11.72
N GLN A 299 4.06 0.67 -11.95
CA GLN A 299 5.44 0.91 -12.37
C GLN A 299 5.64 0.78 -13.87
N ARG A 300 4.88 -0.10 -14.51
CA ARG A 300 4.96 -0.45 -15.93
C ARG A 300 3.55 -0.57 -16.52
N PRO A 301 2.85 0.54 -16.71
CA PRO A 301 1.44 0.53 -17.10
C PRO A 301 1.18 -0.26 -18.39
N ASP A 302 2.00 -0.03 -19.43
CA ASP A 302 1.81 -0.69 -20.73
C ASP A 302 1.98 -2.22 -20.64
N TRP A 303 3.00 -2.68 -19.90
CA TRP A 303 3.23 -4.11 -19.73
C TRP A 303 2.19 -4.74 -18.79
N GLY A 304 1.83 -4.04 -17.72
CA GLY A 304 0.78 -4.48 -16.79
C GLY A 304 -0.58 -4.59 -17.48
N GLN A 305 -0.97 -3.60 -18.27
CA GLN A 305 -2.20 -3.65 -19.06
C GLN A 305 -2.19 -4.84 -20.04
N TRP A 306 -1.09 -5.02 -20.78
CA TRP A 306 -0.98 -6.14 -21.72
C TRP A 306 -1.09 -7.50 -20.98
N LEU A 307 -0.42 -7.69 -19.85
CA LEU A 307 -0.52 -8.91 -19.04
C LEU A 307 -1.95 -9.14 -18.51
N TYR A 308 -2.64 -8.08 -18.09
CA TYR A 308 -4.04 -8.16 -17.69
C TYR A 308 -4.92 -8.68 -18.84
N GLU A 309 -4.83 -8.05 -20.01
CA GLU A 309 -5.61 -8.43 -21.19
C GLU A 309 -5.34 -9.88 -21.60
N GLN A 310 -4.09 -10.33 -21.54
CA GLN A 310 -3.71 -11.72 -21.80
C GLN A 310 -4.31 -12.68 -20.78
N SER A 311 -4.25 -12.33 -19.49
CA SER A 311 -4.76 -13.15 -18.39
C SER A 311 -6.27 -13.30 -18.47
N VAL A 312 -6.99 -12.20 -18.66
CA VAL A 312 -8.46 -12.18 -18.77
C VAL A 312 -8.92 -12.97 -20.02
N ARG A 313 -8.16 -12.90 -21.12
CA ARG A 313 -8.44 -13.69 -22.34
C ARG A 313 -8.21 -15.18 -22.10
N LYS A 314 -7.09 -15.59 -21.49
CA LYS A 314 -6.78 -16.98 -21.16
C LYS A 314 -7.80 -17.61 -20.22
N LEU A 315 -8.28 -16.86 -19.26
CA LEU A 315 -9.35 -17.26 -18.33
C LEU A 315 -10.74 -17.23 -18.97
N GLY A 316 -10.86 -16.73 -20.20
CA GLY A 316 -12.14 -16.59 -20.88
C GLY A 316 -13.04 -15.49 -20.32
N TRP A 317 -12.56 -14.64 -19.44
CA TRP A 317 -13.35 -13.63 -18.75
C TRP A 317 -13.68 -12.42 -19.64
N SER A 318 -12.94 -12.21 -20.70
CA SER A 318 -13.28 -11.25 -21.76
C SER A 318 -14.55 -11.60 -22.56
N ASN A 319 -15.02 -12.86 -22.51
CA ASN A 319 -16.26 -13.28 -23.12
C ASN A 319 -17.43 -13.08 -22.14
N PRO A 320 -18.36 -12.15 -22.37
CA PRO A 320 -19.45 -11.86 -21.43
C PRO A 320 -20.43 -13.04 -21.21
N LYS A 321 -20.38 -14.07 -22.04
CA LYS A 321 -21.20 -15.29 -21.91
C LYS A 321 -20.48 -16.43 -21.19
N ALA A 322 -19.17 -16.35 -21.00
CA ALA A 322 -18.43 -17.37 -20.26
C ALA A 322 -18.72 -17.25 -18.76
N ARG A 323 -18.72 -18.35 -18.05
CA ARG A 323 -18.75 -18.33 -16.58
C ARG A 323 -17.42 -17.86 -16.05
N ILE A 324 -17.40 -17.15 -14.93
CA ILE A 324 -16.19 -16.96 -14.14
C ILE A 324 -15.76 -18.35 -13.67
N ASN A 325 -14.49 -18.69 -13.92
CA ASN A 325 -14.01 -20.04 -13.67
C ASN A 325 -13.89 -20.29 -12.15
N GLU A 326 -14.63 -21.27 -11.66
CA GLU A 326 -14.62 -21.70 -10.26
C GLU A 326 -13.39 -22.54 -9.89
N PHE A 327 -12.56 -22.90 -10.89
CA PHE A 327 -11.40 -23.79 -10.70
C PHE A 327 -10.11 -23.06 -10.33
N LEU A 328 -10.12 -21.74 -10.19
CA LEU A 328 -8.98 -21.06 -9.61
C LEU A 328 -8.99 -21.33 -8.10
N PRO A 329 -8.02 -22.06 -7.57
CA PRO A 329 -7.99 -22.44 -6.15
C PRO A 329 -7.77 -21.21 -5.25
N ASP A 330 -7.33 -20.09 -5.83
CA ASP A 330 -6.96 -18.88 -5.11
C ASP A 330 -7.95 -17.74 -5.43
N PRO A 331 -8.77 -17.31 -4.46
CA PRO A 331 -9.66 -16.16 -4.64
C PRO A 331 -8.93 -14.85 -4.92
N ARG A 332 -7.61 -14.77 -4.70
CA ARG A 332 -6.77 -13.61 -5.06
C ARG A 332 -6.84 -13.30 -6.55
N ALA A 333 -6.90 -14.33 -7.40
CA ALA A 333 -7.02 -14.10 -8.84
C ALA A 333 -8.25 -13.26 -9.19
N ILE A 334 -9.39 -13.53 -8.53
CA ILE A 334 -10.62 -12.76 -8.69
C ILE A 334 -10.45 -11.34 -8.15
N SER A 335 -9.90 -11.20 -6.93
CA SER A 335 -9.70 -9.91 -6.28
C SER A 335 -8.77 -9.00 -7.09
N ILE A 336 -7.68 -9.57 -7.59
CA ILE A 336 -6.69 -8.84 -8.39
C ILE A 336 -7.25 -8.48 -9.76
N ALA A 337 -7.95 -9.40 -10.42
CA ALA A 337 -8.55 -9.09 -11.71
C ALA A 337 -9.65 -8.03 -11.60
N LEU A 338 -10.40 -8.02 -10.50
CA LEU A 338 -11.37 -6.95 -10.22
C LEU A 338 -10.68 -5.61 -10.01
N LEU A 339 -9.61 -5.57 -9.20
CA LEU A 339 -8.80 -4.37 -9.03
C LEU A 339 -8.29 -3.85 -10.38
N MET A 340 -7.72 -4.73 -11.19
CA MET A 340 -7.16 -4.33 -12.49
C MET A 340 -8.23 -3.90 -13.48
N ALA A 341 -9.38 -4.58 -13.52
CA ALA A 341 -10.52 -4.15 -14.35
C ALA A 341 -10.98 -2.74 -13.97
N HIS A 342 -11.06 -2.46 -12.66
CA HIS A 342 -11.41 -1.14 -12.15
C HIS A 342 -10.35 -0.08 -12.50
N GLU A 343 -9.08 -0.34 -12.26
CA GLU A 343 -7.96 0.58 -12.56
C GLU A 343 -7.90 0.94 -14.05
N LEU A 344 -8.10 -0.06 -14.92
CA LEU A 344 -8.01 0.10 -16.38
C LEU A 344 -9.31 0.55 -17.04
N GLY A 345 -10.43 0.58 -16.31
CA GLY A 345 -11.74 0.95 -16.83
C GLY A 345 -12.35 -0.10 -17.77
N ASP A 346 -12.06 -1.39 -17.54
CA ASP A 346 -12.74 -2.50 -18.22
C ASP A 346 -14.10 -2.76 -17.56
N ASP A 347 -15.08 -1.93 -17.90
CA ASP A 347 -16.44 -1.96 -17.31
C ASP A 347 -17.12 -3.31 -17.44
N VAL A 348 -16.86 -4.04 -18.52
CA VAL A 348 -17.50 -5.33 -18.79
C VAL A 348 -16.96 -6.39 -17.82
N THR A 349 -15.66 -6.50 -17.71
CA THR A 349 -15.01 -7.46 -16.79
C THR A 349 -15.25 -7.04 -15.35
N GLU A 350 -15.11 -5.75 -15.02
CA GLU A 350 -15.37 -5.21 -13.68
C GLU A 350 -16.77 -5.59 -13.19
N LYS A 351 -17.81 -5.31 -13.98
CA LYS A 351 -19.18 -5.64 -13.60
C LYS A 351 -19.35 -7.13 -13.32
N ARG A 352 -18.82 -7.98 -14.19
CA ARG A 352 -18.95 -9.43 -14.05
C ARG A 352 -18.24 -9.97 -12.80
N LEU A 353 -17.05 -9.43 -12.53
CA LEU A 353 -16.29 -9.82 -11.33
C LEU A 353 -16.95 -9.29 -10.06
N ARG A 354 -17.54 -8.08 -10.09
CA ARG A 354 -18.35 -7.57 -8.95
C ARG A 354 -19.57 -8.46 -8.70
N ASP A 355 -20.31 -8.83 -9.74
CA ASP A 355 -21.46 -9.74 -9.60
C ASP A 355 -21.02 -11.09 -8.99
N TYR A 356 -19.86 -11.63 -9.40
CA TYR A 356 -19.29 -12.86 -8.83
C TYR A 356 -18.88 -12.68 -7.36
N VAL A 357 -18.23 -11.58 -7.03
CA VAL A 357 -17.80 -11.28 -5.65
C VAL A 357 -19.01 -11.16 -4.71
N GLU A 358 -20.08 -10.48 -5.15
CA GLU A 358 -21.32 -10.36 -4.37
C GLU A 358 -21.99 -11.73 -4.14
N GLU A 359 -21.95 -12.62 -5.13
CA GLU A 359 -22.56 -13.94 -5.04
C GLU A 359 -21.73 -14.96 -4.26
N ARG A 360 -20.37 -14.91 -4.37
CA ARG A 360 -19.47 -15.99 -3.98
C ARG A 360 -18.47 -15.66 -2.88
N CYS A 361 -18.15 -14.37 -2.67
CA CYS A 361 -17.15 -13.98 -1.69
C CYS A 361 -17.76 -13.58 -0.33
N GLU A 362 -19.06 -13.77 -0.15
CA GLU A 362 -19.76 -13.53 1.12
C GLU A 362 -19.42 -12.16 1.74
N PRO A 363 -19.66 -11.02 1.03
CA PRO A 363 -19.49 -9.70 1.63
C PRO A 363 -20.55 -9.48 2.71
N ARG A 364 -20.12 -9.12 3.91
CA ARG A 364 -21.07 -8.84 5.00
C ARG A 364 -20.52 -7.87 6.03
N PHE A 365 -21.46 -7.16 6.65
CA PHE A 365 -21.17 -6.48 7.91
C PHE A 365 -21.17 -7.48 9.06
N PHE A 366 -20.35 -7.26 10.07
CA PHE A 366 -20.20 -8.14 11.21
C PHE A 366 -19.85 -7.37 12.50
N GLY A 367 -19.68 -8.08 13.60
CA GLY A 367 -19.50 -7.49 14.92
C GLY A 367 -20.85 -7.24 15.61
N ASP A 368 -20.82 -6.92 16.91
CA ASP A 368 -22.03 -6.77 17.73
C ASP A 368 -22.97 -5.68 17.24
N GLU A 369 -22.41 -4.62 16.64
CA GLU A 369 -23.13 -3.46 16.12
C GLU A 369 -23.22 -3.42 14.59
N ASN A 370 -22.77 -4.47 13.88
CA ASN A 370 -22.65 -4.50 12.41
C ASN A 370 -21.86 -3.29 11.86
N ASP A 371 -20.84 -2.89 12.57
CA ASP A 371 -20.00 -1.72 12.27
C ASP A 371 -18.71 -2.05 11.52
N ARG A 372 -18.41 -3.35 11.35
CA ARG A 372 -17.26 -3.87 10.61
C ARG A 372 -17.71 -4.50 9.31
N PHE A 373 -16.84 -4.48 8.30
CA PHE A 373 -17.12 -5.09 7.00
C PHE A 373 -15.93 -5.95 6.55
N GLY A 374 -16.19 -7.00 5.78
CA GLY A 374 -15.19 -7.84 5.12
C GLY A 374 -15.80 -8.90 4.23
N PHE A 375 -14.95 -9.70 3.58
CA PHE A 375 -15.32 -10.81 2.71
C PHE A 375 -14.92 -12.14 3.38
N PHE A 376 -15.84 -13.10 3.44
CA PHE A 376 -15.68 -14.35 4.17
C PHE A 376 -15.54 -15.58 3.27
N PHE A 377 -15.77 -15.44 1.97
CA PHE A 377 -15.57 -16.44 0.92
C PHE A 377 -16.35 -17.76 1.10
N GLY A 378 -17.33 -17.80 1.98
CA GLY A 378 -18.12 -19.01 2.24
C GLY A 378 -17.37 -20.12 2.99
N TRP A 379 -16.26 -19.81 3.64
CA TRP A 379 -15.45 -20.80 4.35
C TRP A 379 -15.87 -21.05 5.80
N GLY A 380 -16.92 -20.37 6.24
CA GLY A 380 -17.45 -20.54 7.60
C GLY A 380 -16.56 -19.95 8.71
N GLU A 381 -15.69 -19.02 8.35
CA GLU A 381 -14.77 -18.38 9.28
C GLU A 381 -15.45 -17.32 10.15
N GLN A 382 -14.89 -17.11 11.33
CA GLN A 382 -15.37 -16.09 12.26
C GLN A 382 -14.99 -14.68 11.81
N TYR A 383 -13.81 -14.53 11.18
CA TYR A 383 -13.26 -13.27 10.73
C TYR A 383 -13.03 -13.28 9.22
N PRO A 384 -13.09 -12.11 8.56
CA PRO A 384 -12.78 -12.05 7.14
C PRO A 384 -11.30 -12.38 6.90
N ARG A 385 -11.01 -13.02 5.78
CA ARG A 385 -9.63 -13.23 5.33
C ARG A 385 -8.99 -11.88 5.03
N GLY A 386 -7.95 -11.51 5.79
CA GLY A 386 -7.35 -10.19 5.75
C GLY A 386 -6.78 -9.85 4.38
N GLN A 387 -5.96 -10.71 3.83
CA GLN A 387 -5.29 -10.50 2.55
C GLN A 387 -6.28 -10.39 1.38
N GLN A 388 -7.19 -11.35 1.22
CA GLN A 388 -8.16 -11.37 0.12
C GLN A 388 -9.18 -10.24 0.25
N SER A 389 -9.66 -9.98 1.46
CA SER A 389 -10.57 -8.85 1.71
C SER A 389 -9.90 -7.51 1.40
N ALA A 390 -8.63 -7.35 1.76
CA ALA A 390 -7.87 -6.14 1.50
C ALA A 390 -7.82 -5.80 0.00
N LEU A 391 -7.52 -6.78 -0.84
CA LEU A 391 -7.47 -6.60 -2.29
C LEU A 391 -8.84 -6.26 -2.88
N LEU A 392 -9.93 -6.86 -2.36
CA LEU A 392 -11.30 -6.54 -2.78
C LEU A 392 -11.73 -5.14 -2.31
N MET A 393 -11.16 -4.63 -1.23
CA MET A 393 -11.46 -3.28 -0.76
C MET A 393 -10.84 -2.16 -1.61
N LEU A 394 -9.77 -2.43 -2.37
CA LEU A 394 -9.12 -1.39 -3.18
C LEU A 394 -10.09 -0.76 -4.21
N PRO A 395 -10.84 -1.52 -5.03
CA PRO A 395 -11.84 -0.95 -5.94
C PRO A 395 -13.10 -0.44 -5.23
N GLU A 396 -13.31 -0.73 -3.94
CA GLU A 396 -14.40 -0.17 -3.13
C GLU A 396 -14.10 1.24 -2.60
N VAL A 397 -12.82 1.55 -2.37
CA VAL A 397 -12.40 2.82 -1.76
C VAL A 397 -11.71 3.76 -2.74
N GLY A 398 -11.03 3.24 -3.76
CA GLY A 398 -10.32 4.03 -4.76
C GLY A 398 -11.19 4.34 -5.99
N GLY A 399 -11.01 5.51 -6.61
CA GLY A 399 -11.45 5.74 -7.99
C GLY A 399 -10.48 5.11 -8.99
N ARG A 400 -10.86 5.08 -10.28
CA ARG A 400 -10.01 4.56 -11.35
C ARG A 400 -8.63 5.19 -11.37
N GLY A 401 -7.60 4.35 -11.47
CA GLY A 401 -6.21 4.76 -11.45
C GLY A 401 -5.69 5.22 -10.07
N ALA A 402 -6.48 5.10 -9.00
CA ALA A 402 -6.09 5.57 -7.67
C ALA A 402 -4.93 4.73 -7.10
N TRP A 403 -4.97 3.41 -7.32
CA TRP A 403 -3.93 2.51 -6.88
C TRP A 403 -2.57 2.83 -7.51
N ALA A 404 -2.54 3.12 -8.83
CA ALA A 404 -1.31 3.46 -9.50
C ALA A 404 -0.77 4.86 -9.13
N ARG A 405 -1.65 5.82 -8.84
CA ARG A 405 -1.26 7.22 -8.56
C ARG A 405 -0.55 7.38 -7.22
N TRP A 406 -1.08 6.81 -6.14
CA TRP A 406 -0.55 7.09 -4.80
C TRP A 406 0.95 6.80 -4.66
N SER A 407 1.45 5.77 -5.36
CA SER A 407 2.85 5.35 -5.27
C SER A 407 3.81 6.15 -6.15
N GLY A 408 3.31 6.96 -7.09
CA GLY A 408 4.16 7.68 -8.04
C GLY A 408 3.89 9.18 -8.13
N ASP A 409 2.67 9.59 -7.81
CA ASP A 409 2.24 11.00 -7.81
C ASP A 409 1.67 11.32 -6.42
N ALA A 410 2.58 11.29 -5.44
CA ALA A 410 2.22 11.44 -4.04
C ALA A 410 1.67 12.84 -3.75
N ASN A 411 0.46 12.90 -3.21
CA ASN A 411 -0.13 14.13 -2.72
C ASN A 411 0.48 14.53 -1.38
N LEU A 412 1.63 15.21 -1.41
CA LEU A 412 2.33 15.69 -0.21
C LEU A 412 1.79 17.03 0.30
N THR A 413 1.01 17.76 -0.51
CA THR A 413 0.43 19.06 -0.11
C THR A 413 -0.59 18.92 1.02
N LYS A 414 -1.14 17.73 1.23
CA LYS A 414 -2.03 17.42 2.35
C LYS A 414 -1.39 17.64 3.73
N PHE A 415 -0.05 17.58 3.82
CA PHE A 415 0.65 17.79 5.09
C PHE A 415 0.78 19.25 5.50
N ASP A 416 0.54 20.17 4.57
CA ASP A 416 0.63 21.61 4.79
C ASP A 416 -0.75 22.28 4.94
N ALA A 417 -1.81 21.53 4.69
CA ALA A 417 -3.18 22.02 4.68
C ALA A 417 -3.86 21.84 6.05
N PRO A 418 -4.88 22.65 6.36
CA PRO A 418 -5.71 22.45 7.54
C PRO A 418 -6.18 21.00 7.67
N THR A 419 -6.07 20.45 8.88
CA THR A 419 -6.36 19.04 9.16
C THR A 419 -7.18 18.89 10.43
N VAL A 420 -7.96 17.81 10.52
CA VAL A 420 -8.74 17.42 11.71
C VAL A 420 -7.92 16.43 12.51
N GLU A 421 -7.76 16.67 13.78
CA GLU A 421 -7.04 15.85 14.74
C GLU A 421 -7.89 15.61 16.00
N ASP A 422 -7.42 14.71 16.85
CA ASP A 422 -8.07 14.36 18.12
C ASP A 422 -9.51 13.83 17.92
N VAL A 423 -9.77 13.15 16.79
CA VAL A 423 -11.05 12.50 16.53
C VAL A 423 -11.19 11.28 17.44
N ASP A 424 -12.23 11.23 18.26
CA ASP A 424 -12.51 10.10 19.17
C ASP A 424 -12.96 8.86 18.38
N TYR A 425 -12.07 8.37 17.49
CA TYR A 425 -12.31 7.14 16.74
C TYR A 425 -12.00 5.92 17.61
N PRO A 426 -12.88 4.92 17.72
CA PRO A 426 -14.00 4.64 16.81
C PRO A 426 -15.38 5.10 17.30
N SER A 427 -15.50 6.06 18.18
CA SER A 427 -16.82 6.59 18.56
C SER A 427 -17.44 7.40 17.41
N ILE A 428 -16.67 8.33 16.85
CA ILE A 428 -17.00 9.14 15.68
C ILE A 428 -15.97 8.90 14.58
N GLY A 429 -16.38 8.92 13.33
CA GLY A 429 -15.51 8.86 12.16
C GLY A 429 -15.84 9.94 11.15
N LEU A 430 -14.93 10.16 10.19
CA LEU A 430 -15.12 11.13 9.12
C LEU A 430 -15.23 10.39 7.78
N SER A 431 -16.35 10.56 7.07
CA SER A 431 -16.54 10.01 5.73
C SER A 431 -16.02 10.95 4.64
N VAL A 432 -15.89 12.24 4.96
CA VAL A 432 -15.24 13.28 4.16
C VAL A 432 -14.41 14.14 5.10
N ALA A 433 -13.17 14.44 4.71
CA ALA A 433 -12.35 15.47 5.35
C ALA A 433 -11.36 16.01 4.31
N ARG A 434 -11.68 17.11 3.65
CA ARG A 434 -10.87 17.65 2.56
C ARG A 434 -10.94 19.16 2.46
N ASN A 435 -9.84 19.77 2.03
CA ASN A 435 -9.74 21.19 1.75
C ASN A 435 -10.17 21.50 0.31
N ASP A 436 -11.06 22.48 0.15
CA ASP A 436 -11.32 23.17 -1.12
C ASP A 436 -10.46 24.43 -1.16
N ILE A 437 -9.31 24.36 -1.80
CA ILE A 437 -8.35 25.48 -1.89
C ILE A 437 -8.91 26.67 -2.68
N ASN A 438 -9.88 26.45 -3.59
CA ASN A 438 -10.49 27.53 -4.37
C ASN A 438 -11.42 28.36 -3.50
N ARG A 439 -12.10 27.71 -2.55
CA ARG A 439 -13.02 28.38 -1.62
C ARG A 439 -12.38 28.77 -0.30
N GLY A 440 -11.20 28.22 0.01
CA GLY A 440 -10.58 28.36 1.31
C GLY A 440 -11.40 27.69 2.42
N GLU A 441 -11.97 26.53 2.13
CA GLU A 441 -12.90 25.82 3.01
C GLU A 441 -12.38 24.40 3.29
N LEU A 442 -12.52 23.95 4.54
CA LEU A 442 -12.39 22.55 4.93
C LEU A 442 -13.79 21.97 5.08
N LEU A 443 -14.10 20.92 4.29
CA LEU A 443 -15.35 20.16 4.35
C LEU A 443 -15.13 18.90 5.16
N VAL A 444 -15.98 18.67 6.16
CA VAL A 444 -15.98 17.47 7.02
C VAL A 444 -17.39 16.89 7.06
N HIS A 445 -17.52 15.58 6.77
CA HIS A 445 -18.74 14.84 7.06
C HIS A 445 -18.44 13.81 8.14
N THR A 446 -19.12 13.92 9.27
CA THR A 446 -18.99 12.99 10.39
C THR A 446 -20.00 11.84 10.29
N TYR A 447 -19.78 10.79 11.05
CA TYR A 447 -20.75 9.69 11.26
C TYR A 447 -20.47 9.00 12.60
N ALA A 448 -21.47 8.36 13.19
CA ALA A 448 -21.27 7.48 14.35
C ALA A 448 -20.57 6.21 13.87
N ALA A 449 -19.25 6.06 14.14
CA ALA A 449 -18.48 4.89 13.74
C ALA A 449 -18.78 3.68 14.65
N THR A 450 -19.19 3.94 15.91
CA THR A 450 -19.83 3.00 16.81
C THR A 450 -21.30 3.44 16.97
N PRO A 451 -22.28 2.71 16.39
CA PRO A 451 -23.67 3.16 16.34
C PRO A 451 -24.29 3.50 17.71
N SER A 452 -24.00 2.73 18.76
CA SER A 452 -24.50 2.98 20.13
C SER A 452 -23.92 4.24 20.79
N HIS A 453 -22.95 4.90 20.18
CA HIS A 453 -22.39 6.16 20.66
C HIS A 453 -23.09 7.40 20.07
N ALA A 454 -24.01 7.23 19.12
CA ALA A 454 -24.75 8.32 18.51
C ALA A 454 -25.44 9.21 19.58
N GLY A 455 -25.37 10.53 19.40
CA GLY A 455 -25.94 11.53 20.31
C GLY A 455 -25.06 11.88 21.52
N ARG A 456 -23.94 11.17 21.76
CA ARG A 456 -22.99 11.56 22.83
C ARG A 456 -22.22 12.81 22.40
N ALA A 457 -21.82 13.63 23.40
CA ALA A 457 -20.96 14.78 23.15
C ALA A 457 -19.55 14.32 22.73
N THR A 458 -18.95 15.05 21.81
CA THR A 458 -17.58 14.86 21.35
C THR A 458 -16.99 16.20 20.95
N ASN A 459 -15.69 16.26 20.70
CA ASN A 459 -15.06 17.41 20.07
C ASN A 459 -14.16 16.98 18.89
N LEU A 460 -13.95 17.91 17.97
CA LEU A 460 -12.98 17.80 16.89
C LEU A 460 -12.04 18.98 16.98
N ARG A 461 -10.77 18.76 16.68
CA ARG A 461 -9.77 19.80 16.61
C ARG A 461 -9.35 20.02 15.17
N VAL A 462 -9.43 21.27 14.69
CA VAL A 462 -8.89 21.67 13.38
C VAL A 462 -7.62 22.45 13.61
N VAL A 463 -6.52 21.97 13.02
CA VAL A 463 -5.20 22.56 13.18
C VAL A 463 -4.63 23.03 11.84
N GLN A 464 -3.45 23.66 11.88
CA GLN A 464 -2.78 24.22 10.70
C GLN A 464 -3.61 25.30 9.98
N LEU A 465 -4.44 26.02 10.72
CA LEU A 465 -5.17 27.17 10.20
C LEU A 465 -4.20 28.32 9.93
N PRO A 466 -4.35 29.04 8.80
CA PRO A 466 -3.58 30.26 8.54
C PRO A 466 -3.83 31.37 9.60
N ASP A 467 -5.07 31.47 10.04
CA ASP A 467 -5.52 32.44 11.05
C ASP A 467 -6.81 31.94 11.70
N VAL A 468 -6.98 32.14 13.00
CA VAL A 468 -8.19 31.78 13.74
C VAL A 468 -9.22 32.90 13.81
N ASP A 469 -8.82 34.17 13.68
CA ASP A 469 -9.72 35.34 13.84
C ASP A 469 -10.72 35.48 12.69
N GLY A 470 -10.38 34.94 11.50
CA GLY A 470 -11.23 34.96 10.32
C GLY A 470 -12.12 33.71 10.12
N VAL A 471 -12.02 32.72 11.01
CA VAL A 471 -12.74 31.46 10.87
C VAL A 471 -14.24 31.68 11.01
N ARG A 472 -14.98 31.04 10.08
CA ARG A 472 -16.44 30.90 10.16
C ARG A 472 -16.80 29.44 9.94
N ILE A 473 -17.77 28.97 10.71
CA ILE A 473 -18.15 27.56 10.69
C ILE A 473 -19.65 27.45 10.47
N THR A 474 -20.06 26.55 9.62
CA THR A 474 -21.44 26.08 9.52
C THR A 474 -21.51 24.60 9.83
N CYS A 475 -22.57 24.18 10.51
CA CYS A 475 -22.92 22.78 10.73
C CYS A 475 -24.33 22.55 10.20
N ASP A 476 -24.48 21.59 9.29
CA ASP A 476 -25.74 21.25 8.64
C ASP A 476 -26.41 22.45 7.93
N GLY A 477 -25.59 23.37 7.43
CA GLY A 477 -25.99 24.58 6.72
C GLY A 477 -26.28 25.78 7.59
N GLU A 478 -26.33 25.63 8.91
CA GLU A 478 -26.56 26.72 9.87
C GLU A 478 -25.26 27.24 10.47
N GLU A 479 -25.24 28.51 10.91
CA GLU A 479 -24.08 29.08 11.59
C GLU A 479 -23.78 28.31 12.89
N PHE A 480 -22.52 27.87 13.04
CA PHE A 480 -22.09 27.10 14.19
C PHE A 480 -21.21 27.91 15.12
N THR A 481 -21.68 28.08 16.35
CA THR A 481 -21.02 28.94 17.37
C THR A 481 -20.40 28.14 18.52
N ALA A 482 -20.64 26.81 18.59
CA ALA A 482 -20.08 25.94 19.64
C ALA A 482 -18.63 25.55 19.31
N TRP A 483 -17.76 26.54 19.16
CA TRP A 483 -16.33 26.37 18.94
C TRP A 483 -15.51 27.42 19.70
N ARG A 484 -14.23 27.16 19.87
CA ARG A 484 -13.29 28.06 20.53
C ARG A 484 -11.89 27.99 19.91
N PRO A 485 -11.10 29.06 19.95
CA PRO A 485 -9.68 29.00 19.63
C PRO A 485 -8.94 28.02 20.56
N ALA A 486 -8.00 27.25 19.99
CA ALA A 486 -7.13 26.29 20.69
C ALA A 486 -5.65 26.59 20.40
N GLY A 487 -5.29 27.87 20.40
CA GLY A 487 -3.99 28.42 20.05
C GLY A 487 -4.08 29.38 18.87
N THR A 488 -2.95 29.70 18.26
CA THR A 488 -2.86 30.69 17.17
C THR A 488 -3.31 30.18 15.81
N ASN A 489 -3.26 28.83 15.62
CA ASN A 489 -3.53 28.17 14.35
C ASN A 489 -4.44 26.96 14.48
N ALA A 490 -5.22 26.87 15.57
CA ALA A 490 -6.11 25.74 15.84
C ALA A 490 -7.41 26.20 16.48
N ILE A 491 -8.48 25.43 16.25
CA ILE A 491 -9.79 25.57 16.89
C ILE A 491 -10.30 24.24 17.38
N GLU A 492 -11.16 24.23 18.37
CA GLU A 492 -11.93 23.08 18.83
C GLU A 492 -13.41 23.31 18.58
N LEU A 493 -14.10 22.26 18.11
CA LEU A 493 -15.52 22.24 17.83
C LEU A 493 -16.20 21.26 18.78
N ASP A 494 -17.19 21.71 19.53
CA ASP A 494 -18.00 20.86 20.41
C ASP A 494 -19.22 20.36 19.63
N LEU A 495 -19.26 19.06 19.32
CA LEU A 495 -20.27 18.40 18.49
C LEU A 495 -20.99 17.27 19.25
N THR A 496 -21.99 16.71 18.63
CA THR A 496 -22.54 15.40 18.99
C THR A 496 -22.08 14.34 17.99
N ILE A 497 -21.93 13.10 18.43
CA ILE A 497 -21.60 11.98 17.56
C ILE A 497 -22.81 11.68 16.68
N GLY A 498 -22.65 11.76 15.37
CA GLY A 498 -23.71 11.56 14.40
C GLY A 498 -23.32 12.03 13.00
N ASP A 499 -24.32 12.05 12.13
CA ASP A 499 -24.15 12.52 10.76
C ASP A 499 -24.27 14.04 10.73
N HIS A 500 -23.15 14.73 10.54
CA HIS A 500 -23.09 16.19 10.40
C HIS A 500 -22.26 16.58 9.19
N THR A 501 -22.64 17.68 8.56
CA THR A 501 -21.86 18.35 7.53
C THR A 501 -21.29 19.65 8.12
N VAL A 502 -19.99 19.63 8.42
CA VAL A 502 -19.27 20.79 8.95
C VAL A 502 -18.44 21.42 7.83
N VAL A 503 -18.59 22.73 7.64
CA VAL A 503 -17.77 23.53 6.73
C VAL A 503 -17.05 24.58 7.55
N VAL A 504 -15.72 24.54 7.53
CA VAL A 504 -14.85 25.51 8.19
C VAL A 504 -14.22 26.39 7.12
N ARG A 505 -14.55 27.70 7.10
CA ARG A 505 -13.84 28.68 6.27
C ARG A 505 -12.49 28.96 6.88
N THR A 506 -11.45 28.35 6.34
CA THR A 506 -10.10 28.43 6.86
C THR A 506 -9.28 29.56 6.24
N GLY A 507 -9.70 30.07 5.07
CA GLY A 507 -8.91 31.00 4.26
C GLY A 507 -7.64 30.40 3.67
N TYR A 508 -7.46 29.06 3.73
CA TYR A 508 -6.33 28.37 3.13
C TYR A 508 -6.54 28.18 1.63
N HIS A 509 -5.66 28.78 0.83
CA HIS A 509 -5.70 28.72 -0.63
C HIS A 509 -4.45 28.03 -1.25
N GLY A 510 -3.72 27.22 -0.47
CA GLY A 510 -2.48 26.56 -0.87
C GLY A 510 -1.23 27.44 -0.68
N ARG A 511 -0.06 26.83 -0.64
CA ARG A 511 1.23 27.52 -0.39
C ARG A 511 1.57 28.64 -1.40
N GLY A 512 1.01 28.63 -2.59
CA GLY A 512 1.29 29.66 -3.62
C GLY A 512 0.56 30.99 -3.42
N SER A 513 -0.45 31.05 -2.52
CA SER A 513 -1.27 32.26 -2.32
C SER A 513 -0.67 33.25 -1.31
N GLU A 514 0.19 32.80 -0.40
CA GLU A 514 0.85 33.70 0.56
C GLU A 514 1.87 34.62 -0.12
N VAL A 515 2.68 34.07 -1.04
CA VAL A 515 3.65 34.88 -1.82
C VAL A 515 2.94 35.89 -2.72
N ALA A 516 1.75 35.59 -3.24
CA ALA A 516 0.97 36.50 -4.04
C ALA A 516 0.31 37.61 -3.22
N ARG A 517 -0.04 37.38 -1.94
CA ARG A 517 -0.59 38.38 -1.03
C ARG A 517 0.46 39.34 -0.51
N GLU A 518 1.67 38.90 -0.19
CA GLU A 518 2.78 39.79 0.19
C GLU A 518 3.21 40.70 -0.96
N HIS A 519 3.12 40.27 -2.21
CA HIS A 519 3.38 41.10 -3.39
C HIS A 519 2.23 42.04 -3.75
N ALA A 520 1.00 41.74 -3.36
CA ALA A 520 -0.16 42.60 -3.61
C ALA A 520 -0.31 43.76 -2.60
N THR A 521 0.35 43.68 -1.44
CA THR A 521 0.34 44.74 -0.41
C THR A 521 1.54 45.68 -0.50
N SER A 522 2.56 45.37 -1.30
CA SER A 522 3.67 46.28 -1.56
C SER A 522 3.37 47.10 -2.81
N THR A 523 2.92 48.35 -2.60
CA THR A 523 2.82 49.37 -3.65
C THR A 523 4.22 49.59 -4.25
N PRO A 524 4.43 49.49 -5.57
CA PRO A 524 5.75 49.70 -6.14
C PRO A 524 6.13 51.18 -6.03
N THR A 525 7.15 51.46 -5.23
CA THR A 525 7.85 52.76 -5.29
C THR A 525 8.64 52.75 -6.58
N VAL A 526 8.22 53.56 -7.54
CA VAL A 526 8.92 53.79 -8.81
C VAL A 526 10.24 54.48 -8.51
N VAL A 527 11.34 53.73 -8.58
CA VAL A 527 12.69 54.29 -8.65
C VAL A 527 13.11 54.28 -10.12
N SER A 528 13.14 55.46 -10.69
CA SER A 528 13.72 55.68 -12.04
C SER A 528 15.24 55.51 -11.99
N GLY A 529 15.75 54.41 -12.52
CA GLY A 529 17.18 54.18 -12.73
C GLY A 529 17.43 53.77 -14.16
N SER A 530 18.26 54.55 -14.85
CA SER A 530 18.68 54.36 -16.23
C SER A 530 19.37 53.03 -16.48
N PRO A 531 19.31 52.45 -17.72
CA PRO A 531 19.89 51.15 -18.03
C PRO A 531 21.42 51.23 -18.16
N VAL A 532 22.11 50.36 -17.40
CA VAL A 532 23.54 50.11 -17.57
C VAL A 532 23.72 48.96 -18.57
N ALA A 533 24.50 49.20 -19.63
CA ALA A 533 24.83 48.22 -20.65
C ALA A 533 25.75 47.10 -20.10
N PRO A 534 25.62 45.86 -20.56
CA PRO A 534 26.46 44.76 -20.08
C PRO A 534 27.89 44.83 -20.67
N SER A 535 28.85 44.53 -19.81
CA SER A 535 30.28 44.42 -20.08
C SER A 535 30.64 43.21 -20.97
N PRO A 536 31.66 43.28 -21.86
CA PRO A 536 31.99 42.23 -22.82
C PRO A 536 32.78 41.02 -22.29
N ALA A 537 32.77 40.70 -21.03
CA ALA A 537 33.60 39.63 -20.44
C ALA A 537 32.89 38.25 -20.23
N ALA A 538 31.65 38.05 -20.71
CA ALA A 538 30.88 36.82 -20.51
C ALA A 538 30.71 35.91 -21.74
N ILE A 539 31.51 36.12 -22.81
CA ILE A 539 31.42 35.33 -24.07
C ILE A 539 32.71 34.52 -24.35
N ALA A 540 33.39 34.01 -23.35
CA ALA A 540 34.59 33.20 -23.56
C ALA A 540 34.72 31.94 -22.70
N ALA A 541 33.62 31.27 -22.36
CA ALA A 541 33.67 30.01 -21.58
C ALA A 541 32.76 28.89 -22.08
N ALA A 542 32.47 28.85 -23.38
CA ALA A 542 31.68 27.77 -23.96
C ALA A 542 32.29 27.25 -25.27
N ALA A 543 33.59 26.92 -25.27
CA ALA A 543 34.21 26.17 -26.36
C ALA A 543 35.52 25.55 -25.87
N SER A 544 35.44 24.39 -25.20
CA SER A 544 36.46 23.31 -25.24
C SER A 544 36.14 22.22 -24.24
N CYS A 545 35.58 21.14 -24.71
CA CYS A 545 35.95 19.77 -24.36
C CYS A 545 35.19 18.82 -25.29
N ARG A 546 35.84 18.54 -26.42
CA ARG A 546 35.68 17.29 -27.15
C ARG A 546 36.90 16.43 -26.84
N CYS A 547 36.66 15.11 -26.74
CA CYS A 547 37.61 14.00 -26.67
C CYS A 547 38.18 13.67 -25.27
N CYS A 548 37.63 12.65 -24.59
CA CYS A 548 38.16 11.28 -24.48
C CYS A 548 37.07 10.42 -23.84
#